data_f1a1e58ccbcd323b1c5599e9a7e0c6d9
#
_entry.id   f1a1e58ccbcd323b1c5599e9a7e0c6d9
#
_cell.length_a   1.000
_cell.length_b   1.000
_cell.length_c   1.000
_cell.angle_alpha   90.00
_cell.angle_beta   90.00
_cell.angle_gamma   90.00
#
_symmetry.space_group_name_H-M   'P 1'
#
loop_
_entity.id
_entity.type
_entity.pdbx_description
1 polymer ?
#
loop_
_entity_poly.entity_id
_entity_poly.type
_entity_poly.pdbx_seq_one_letter_code
_entity_poly.pdbx_strand_id
1 'polypeptide(L)'
;MQHKLSLVSLVLVGLLATSCNVEQSQKYQNLLAERDSLYTEVTAAKGGFDNALNTINEIEAALEAVRAQENIIMMENQEGNTNKAVSEINAIQQTLQENRQKIENLEKQLAEQGASSKALNQTVSRLKKQLEEKDTYINSLKDELQQSKQQIAHLNEKVSDLNENINELSTNLDVMSVQNAAQQATIENQDAMLNTVWVCIAPQKTLVEKGILSKGGLFQSSAISKQGLDKTQFEQGNKRDLELIPLNTKKAKIMTSHPEGSYQINENADGAQTLQILDKEAFWSMSNYLVVSIK
;
A
#
# COMPACT_ATOMS: atom_id res chain seq x y z
N MET A 1 58.61 52.33 107.83
CA MET A 1 59.02 51.47 106.67
C MET A 1 57.85 50.69 106.04
N GLN A 2 56.70 50.50 106.70
CA GLN A 2 55.58 49.67 106.26
C GLN A 2 54.68 50.27 105.13
N HIS A 3 54.65 51.58 105.02
CA HIS A 3 53.77 52.21 103.97
C HIS A 3 54.36 52.24 102.51
N LYS A 4 55.69 52.11 102.37
CA LYS A 4 56.36 52.06 101.05
C LYS A 4 56.27 50.64 100.38
N LEU A 5 56.17 49.59 101.17
CA LEU A 5 55.99 48.26 100.58
C LEU A 5 54.58 47.96 100.04
N SER A 6 53.56 48.58 100.67
CA SER A 6 52.15 48.46 100.24
C SER A 6 51.90 49.08 98.87
N LEU A 7 52.54 50.24 98.53
CA LEU A 7 52.36 50.97 97.27
C LEU A 7 53.05 50.25 96.09
N VAL A 8 54.21 49.61 96.31
CA VAL A 8 54.88 48.85 95.26
C VAL A 8 54.14 47.55 95.00
N SER A 9 53.51 46.91 95.95
CA SER A 9 52.67 45.77 95.75
C SER A 9 51.40 46.05 94.95
N LEU A 10 50.77 47.18 95.21
CA LEU A 10 49.54 47.60 94.48
C LEU A 10 49.82 47.97 93.05
N VAL A 11 50.97 48.57 92.73
CA VAL A 11 51.39 48.89 91.35
C VAL A 11 51.75 47.63 90.60
N LEU A 12 52.37 46.59 91.18
CA LEU A 12 52.71 45.34 90.51
C LEU A 12 51.47 44.50 90.26
N VAL A 13 50.46 44.49 91.05
CA VAL A 13 49.15 43.80 90.77
C VAL A 13 48.38 44.54 89.74
N GLY A 14 48.44 45.87 89.65
CA GLY A 14 47.81 46.63 88.55
C GLY A 14 48.43 46.37 87.17
N LEU A 15 49.74 46.17 87.10
CA LEU A 15 50.44 45.83 85.84
C LEU A 15 50.18 44.40 85.34
N LEU A 16 49.86 43.45 86.20
CA LEU A 16 49.51 42.10 85.86
C LEU A 16 48.07 41.93 85.37
N ALA A 17 47.15 42.87 85.73
CA ALA A 17 45.79 42.87 85.28
C ALA A 17 45.59 43.46 83.86
N THR A 18 46.57 44.11 83.28
CA THR A 18 46.49 44.70 81.93
C THR A 18 47.04 43.75 80.86
N SER A 19 47.61 42.55 81.22
CA SER A 19 48.23 41.68 80.32
C SER A 19 47.36 40.57 79.72
N CYS A 20 46.04 40.51 80.05
CA CYS A 20 45.13 39.44 79.61
C CYS A 20 43.90 39.95 78.82
N ASN A 21 43.97 41.02 78.10
CA ASN A 21 42.88 41.44 77.28
C ASN A 21 43.21 41.33 75.77
N VAL A 22 43.79 40.15 75.44
CA VAL A 22 44.08 39.84 74.00
C VAL A 22 42.79 39.81 73.19
N GLU A 23 41.68 39.36 73.82
CA GLU A 23 40.36 39.27 73.18
C GLU A 23 39.78 40.64 72.81
N GLN A 24 40.16 41.72 73.52
CA GLN A 24 39.73 43.08 73.25
C GLN A 24 40.75 43.90 72.40
N SER A 25 41.88 43.33 72.06
CA SER A 25 42.81 44.01 71.20
C SER A 25 42.26 44.18 69.80
N GLN A 26 42.39 45.36 69.23
CA GLN A 26 41.96 45.65 67.83
C GLN A 26 42.46 44.61 66.85
N LYS A 27 43.66 44.11 67.02
CA LYS A 27 44.31 43.11 66.19
C LYS A 27 43.60 41.75 66.26
N TYR A 28 43.14 41.32 67.46
CA TYR A 28 42.43 40.07 67.67
C TYR A 28 41.00 40.14 67.02
N GLN A 29 40.34 41.26 67.23
CA GLN A 29 39.00 41.51 66.62
C GLN A 29 39.12 41.54 65.07
N ASN A 30 40.15 42.15 64.52
CA ASN A 30 40.39 42.16 63.08
C ASN A 30 40.66 40.72 62.55
N LEU A 31 41.47 39.90 63.27
CA LEU A 31 41.70 38.51 62.91
C LEU A 31 40.45 37.64 63.00
N LEU A 32 39.59 37.87 63.99
CA LEU A 32 38.28 37.22 64.08
C LEU A 32 37.38 37.59 62.89
N ALA A 33 37.30 38.86 62.58
CA ALA A 33 36.54 39.30 61.41
C ALA A 33 37.07 38.74 60.09
N GLU A 34 38.36 38.67 59.90
CA GLU A 34 39.00 38.04 58.75
C GLU A 34 38.76 36.55 58.68
N ARG A 35 38.85 35.81 59.82
CA ARG A 35 38.48 34.41 59.91
C ARG A 35 37.05 34.17 59.50
N ASP A 36 36.11 34.99 60.07
CA ASP A 36 34.67 34.81 59.80
C ASP A 36 34.35 35.14 58.35
N SER A 37 34.98 36.16 57.78
CA SER A 37 34.89 36.44 56.33
C SER A 37 35.39 35.31 55.48
N LEU A 38 36.60 34.78 55.75
CA LEU A 38 37.16 33.63 55.06
C LEU A 38 36.32 32.38 55.20
N TYR A 39 35.81 32.12 56.42
CA TYR A 39 34.92 30.98 56.66
C TYR A 39 33.58 31.08 55.82
N THR A 40 33.02 32.28 55.74
CA THR A 40 31.86 32.55 54.94
C THR A 40 32.16 32.35 53.45
N GLU A 41 33.32 32.86 52.99
CA GLU A 41 33.76 32.70 51.59
C GLU A 41 34.00 31.20 51.24
N VAL A 42 34.70 30.45 52.09
CA VAL A 42 34.93 29.01 51.89
C VAL A 42 33.60 28.22 51.89
N THR A 43 32.66 28.59 52.77
CA THR A 43 31.36 27.94 52.82
C THR A 43 30.52 28.25 51.57
N ALA A 44 30.54 29.48 51.11
CA ALA A 44 29.89 29.90 49.85
C ALA A 44 30.53 29.19 48.62
N ALA A 45 31.87 29.16 48.56
CA ALA A 45 32.57 28.49 47.48
C ALA A 45 32.27 26.97 47.45
N LYS A 46 32.23 26.31 48.61
CA LYS A 46 31.84 24.90 48.71
C LYS A 46 30.40 24.69 48.27
N GLY A 47 29.45 25.49 48.73
CA GLY A 47 28.06 25.44 48.28
C GLY A 47 27.92 25.62 46.79
N GLY A 48 28.65 26.56 46.19
CA GLY A 48 28.70 26.78 44.74
C GLY A 48 29.26 25.61 43.98
N PHE A 49 30.31 24.95 44.50
CA PHE A 49 30.91 23.77 43.91
C PHE A 49 29.94 22.57 43.95
N ASP A 50 29.29 22.32 45.06
CA ASP A 50 28.30 21.25 45.24
C ASP A 50 27.10 21.45 44.26
N ASN A 51 26.61 22.69 44.11
CA ASN A 51 25.57 23.02 43.16
C ASN A 51 26.00 22.79 41.70
N ALA A 52 27.24 23.15 41.36
CA ALA A 52 27.81 22.90 40.04
C ALA A 52 27.87 21.42 39.70
N LEU A 53 28.32 20.58 40.66
CA LEU A 53 28.34 19.12 40.49
C LEU A 53 26.94 18.54 40.29
N ASN A 54 25.96 18.99 41.08
CA ASN A 54 24.56 18.55 40.93
C ASN A 54 24.02 18.89 39.53
N THR A 55 24.24 20.13 39.06
CA THR A 55 23.83 20.56 37.73
C THR A 55 24.49 19.72 36.62
N ILE A 56 25.78 19.41 36.76
CA ILE A 56 26.51 18.54 35.83
C ILE A 56 25.85 17.14 35.77
N ASN A 57 25.57 16.55 36.93
CA ASN A 57 24.94 15.23 36.99
C ASN A 57 23.54 15.23 36.36
N GLU A 58 22.75 16.30 36.56
CA GLU A 58 21.46 16.46 35.90
C GLU A 58 21.57 16.51 34.38
N ILE A 59 22.57 17.26 33.86
CA ILE A 59 22.82 17.37 32.42
C ILE A 59 23.26 16.01 31.84
N GLU A 60 24.15 15.28 32.53
CA GLU A 60 24.61 13.95 32.11
C GLU A 60 23.44 12.95 32.08
N ALA A 61 22.57 12.95 33.08
CA ALA A 61 21.38 12.13 33.12
C ALA A 61 20.40 12.46 31.98
N ALA A 62 20.22 13.74 31.68
CA ALA A 62 19.37 14.18 30.56
C ALA A 62 19.95 13.78 29.21
N LEU A 63 21.28 13.85 29.01
CA LEU A 63 21.93 13.36 27.79
C LEU A 63 21.80 11.85 27.59
N GLU A 64 21.81 11.09 28.67
CA GLU A 64 21.55 9.63 28.62
C GLU A 64 20.09 9.34 28.26
N ALA A 65 19.13 10.10 28.80
CA ALA A 65 17.73 9.99 28.40
C ALA A 65 17.52 10.34 26.92
N VAL A 66 18.18 11.37 26.40
CA VAL A 66 18.18 11.70 24.98
C VAL A 66 18.68 10.55 24.12
N ARG A 67 19.78 9.88 24.54
CA ARG A 67 20.30 8.71 23.82
C ARG A 67 19.30 7.56 23.77
N ALA A 68 18.55 7.31 24.84
CA ALA A 68 17.49 6.32 24.86
C ALA A 68 16.34 6.67 23.89
N GLN A 69 15.93 7.94 23.87
CA GLN A 69 14.90 8.43 22.96
C GLN A 69 15.32 8.38 21.48
N GLU A 70 16.60 8.64 21.16
CA GLU A 70 17.14 8.48 19.81
C GLU A 70 16.89 7.08 19.26
N ASN A 71 17.09 6.04 20.07
CA ASN A 71 16.84 4.66 19.67
C ASN A 71 15.34 4.42 19.40
N ILE A 72 14.45 5.02 20.17
CA ILE A 72 13.00 4.92 19.96
C ILE A 72 12.63 5.57 18.62
N ILE A 73 13.17 6.76 18.32
CA ILE A 73 12.93 7.45 17.04
C ILE A 73 13.34 6.58 15.85
N MET A 74 14.50 5.92 15.92
CA MET A 74 14.97 5.05 14.85
C MET A 74 14.03 3.87 14.63
N MET A 75 13.53 3.24 15.70
CA MET A 75 12.56 2.14 15.61
C MET A 75 11.22 2.60 15.03
N GLU A 76 10.66 3.70 15.54
CA GLU A 76 9.37 4.26 15.07
C GLU A 76 9.43 4.70 13.60
N ASN A 77 10.57 5.22 13.14
CA ASN A 77 10.75 5.57 11.74
C ASN A 77 10.79 4.33 10.82
N GLN A 78 11.41 3.24 11.28
CA GLN A 78 11.43 1.98 10.54
C GLN A 78 10.04 1.34 10.45
N GLU A 79 9.20 1.51 11.47
CA GLU A 79 7.82 1.03 11.50
C GLU A 79 6.85 1.95 10.73
N GLY A 80 7.34 3.07 10.19
CA GLY A 80 6.52 4.06 9.48
C GLY A 80 5.67 4.97 10.39
N ASN A 81 5.90 4.94 11.70
CA ASN A 81 5.16 5.71 12.68
C ASN A 81 5.74 7.13 12.84
N THR A 82 5.76 7.86 11.73
CA THR A 82 6.43 9.17 11.62
C THR A 82 5.90 10.23 12.56
N ASN A 83 4.63 10.19 12.97
CA ASN A 83 4.06 11.18 13.89
C ASN A 83 4.61 11.03 15.31
N LYS A 84 4.79 9.79 15.78
CA LYS A 84 5.38 9.51 17.09
C LYS A 84 6.86 9.90 17.10
N ALA A 85 7.60 9.55 16.05
CA ALA A 85 8.99 9.97 15.89
C ALA A 85 9.15 11.51 15.92
N VAL A 86 8.24 12.28 15.30
CA VAL A 86 8.24 13.75 15.39
C VAL A 86 8.02 14.23 16.82
N SER A 87 7.10 13.61 17.56
CA SER A 87 6.84 13.96 18.96
C SER A 87 8.08 13.76 19.83
N GLU A 88 8.77 12.64 19.66
CA GLU A 88 10.00 12.35 20.39
C GLU A 88 11.13 13.33 20.04
N ILE A 89 11.28 13.68 18.75
CA ILE A 89 12.25 14.71 18.32
C ILE A 89 11.99 16.04 19.02
N ASN A 90 10.74 16.49 19.09
CA ASN A 90 10.40 17.74 19.75
C ASN A 90 10.71 17.71 21.26
N ALA A 91 10.43 16.59 21.93
CA ALA A 91 10.77 16.39 23.35
C ALA A 91 12.29 16.46 23.58
N ILE A 92 13.09 15.80 22.71
CA ILE A 92 14.54 15.89 22.77
C ILE A 92 15.02 17.32 22.56
N GLN A 93 14.52 18.04 21.56
CA GLN A 93 14.90 19.43 21.29
C GLN A 93 14.64 20.32 22.51
N GLN A 94 13.51 20.14 23.21
CA GLN A 94 13.24 20.84 24.45
C GLN A 94 14.27 20.50 25.53
N THR A 95 14.55 19.20 25.75
CA THR A 95 15.55 18.76 26.74
C THR A 95 16.95 19.33 26.44
N LEU A 96 17.38 19.34 25.16
CA LEU A 96 18.65 19.92 24.77
C LEU A 96 18.69 21.44 25.02
N GLN A 97 17.61 22.16 24.77
CA GLN A 97 17.49 23.59 25.03
C GLN A 97 17.56 23.92 26.52
N GLU A 98 16.86 23.16 27.38
CA GLU A 98 16.93 23.31 28.83
C GLU A 98 18.33 23.05 29.36
N ASN A 99 19.00 22.01 28.86
CA ASN A 99 20.39 21.70 29.25
C ASN A 99 21.40 22.77 28.77
N ARG A 100 21.17 23.37 27.59
CA ARG A 100 21.97 24.52 27.13
C ARG A 100 21.87 25.69 28.10
N GLN A 101 20.66 26.03 28.57
CA GLN A 101 20.45 27.07 29.56
C GLN A 101 21.15 26.75 30.90
N LYS A 102 21.09 25.49 31.35
CA LYS A 102 21.80 25.04 32.55
C LYS A 102 23.32 25.20 32.41
N ILE A 103 23.90 24.87 31.25
CA ILE A 103 25.32 25.06 30.97
C ILE A 103 25.70 26.55 30.97
N GLU A 104 24.93 27.41 30.32
CA GLU A 104 25.18 28.86 30.29
C GLU A 104 25.15 29.46 31.70
N ASN A 105 24.18 29.07 32.54
CA ASN A 105 24.11 29.49 33.93
C ASN A 105 25.29 28.95 34.74
N LEU A 106 25.71 27.72 34.51
CA LEU A 106 26.86 27.13 35.17
C LEU A 106 28.16 27.85 34.81
N GLU A 107 28.36 28.17 33.51
CA GLU A 107 29.51 28.98 33.02
C GLU A 107 29.57 30.35 33.73
N LYS A 108 28.41 31.05 33.91
CA LYS A 108 28.34 32.32 34.64
C LYS A 108 28.70 32.16 36.10
N GLN A 109 28.10 31.19 36.81
CA GLN A 109 28.38 30.92 38.22
C GLN A 109 29.86 30.62 38.47
N LEU A 110 30.50 29.80 37.60
CA LEU A 110 31.90 29.47 37.70
C LEU A 110 32.80 30.69 37.46
N ALA A 111 32.41 31.60 36.56
CA ALA A 111 33.12 32.85 36.31
C ALA A 111 33.02 33.80 37.48
N GLU A 112 31.81 33.99 38.09
CA GLU A 112 31.56 34.89 39.19
C GLU A 112 32.23 34.44 40.49
N GLN A 113 32.31 33.15 40.73
CA GLN A 113 32.91 32.62 41.97
C GLN A 113 34.43 32.58 41.97
N GLY A 114 35.08 32.97 40.87
CA GLY A 114 36.55 32.90 40.77
C GLY A 114 37.11 31.48 40.93
N ALA A 115 36.19 30.51 41.09
CA ALA A 115 36.53 29.11 41.33
C ALA A 115 36.95 28.46 40.01
N SER A 116 38.15 28.76 39.57
CA SER A 116 38.74 28.15 38.40
C SER A 116 39.19 26.74 38.70
N SER A 117 38.22 25.86 39.02
CA SER A 117 38.50 24.44 38.99
C SER A 117 38.65 24.04 37.50
N LYS A 118 39.89 23.81 37.07
CA LYS A 118 40.24 23.38 35.71
C LYS A 118 39.38 22.15 35.31
N ALA A 119 39.12 21.24 36.26
CA ALA A 119 38.33 20.05 36.04
C ALA A 119 36.85 20.39 35.73
N LEU A 120 36.22 21.32 36.47
CA LEU A 120 34.84 21.75 36.20
C LEU A 120 34.72 22.44 34.84
N ASN A 121 35.60 23.36 34.53
CA ASN A 121 35.61 24.05 33.21
C ASN A 121 35.80 23.07 32.05
N GLN A 122 36.66 22.06 32.18
CA GLN A 122 36.80 21.00 31.20
C GLN A 122 35.53 20.17 31.04
N THR A 123 34.87 19.81 32.14
CA THR A 123 33.63 19.07 32.11
C THR A 123 32.51 19.87 31.44
N VAL A 124 32.35 21.13 31.79
CA VAL A 124 31.37 22.03 31.17
C VAL A 124 31.62 22.16 29.66
N SER A 125 32.88 22.36 29.25
CA SER A 125 33.24 22.43 27.83
C SER A 125 32.95 21.14 27.09
N ARG A 126 33.20 19.97 27.72
CA ARG A 126 32.84 18.67 27.16
C ARG A 126 31.34 18.49 27.00
N LEU A 127 30.54 18.85 28.00
CA LEU A 127 29.08 18.79 27.97
C LEU A 127 28.49 19.69 26.89
N LYS A 128 29.04 20.91 26.76
CA LYS A 128 28.65 21.85 25.71
C LYS A 128 28.84 21.25 24.30
N LYS A 129 30.01 20.67 24.06
CA LYS A 129 30.31 19.98 22.82
C LYS A 129 29.37 18.80 22.56
N GLN A 130 29.09 18.00 23.58
CA GLN A 130 28.13 16.88 23.46
C GLN A 130 26.72 17.37 23.12
N LEU A 131 26.27 18.48 23.70
CA LEU A 131 24.98 19.10 23.35
C LEU A 131 24.95 19.58 21.89
N GLU A 132 26.01 20.22 21.40
CA GLU A 132 26.11 20.66 20.01
C GLU A 132 26.09 19.47 19.03
N GLU A 133 26.81 18.40 19.35
CA GLU A 133 26.83 17.16 18.56
C GLU A 133 25.43 16.52 18.54
N LYS A 134 24.73 16.47 19.69
CA LYS A 134 23.38 15.94 19.78
C LYS A 134 22.35 16.80 19.01
N ASP A 135 22.45 18.12 19.12
CA ASP A 135 21.60 19.03 18.38
C ASP A 135 21.72 18.85 16.86
N THR A 136 22.97 18.74 16.38
CA THR A 136 23.25 18.46 14.97
C THR A 136 22.66 17.12 14.53
N TYR A 137 22.83 16.08 15.33
CA TYR A 137 22.28 14.75 15.04
C TYR A 137 20.75 14.73 15.01
N ILE A 138 20.10 15.37 15.99
CA ILE A 138 18.63 15.47 16.03
C ILE A 138 18.07 16.25 14.84
N ASN A 139 18.76 17.29 14.39
CA ASN A 139 18.34 18.01 13.19
C ASN A 139 18.47 17.13 11.93
N SER A 140 19.51 16.30 11.81
CA SER A 140 19.62 15.36 10.69
C SER A 140 18.50 14.30 10.72
N LEU A 141 18.17 13.76 11.88
CA LEU A 141 17.04 12.82 12.03
C LEU A 141 15.70 13.47 11.65
N LYS A 142 15.51 14.73 11.98
CA LYS A 142 14.32 15.49 11.60
C LYS A 142 14.19 15.64 10.08
N ASP A 143 15.30 15.93 9.40
CA ASP A 143 15.33 16.05 7.94
C ASP A 143 15.07 14.70 7.25
N GLU A 144 15.68 13.62 7.75
CA GLU A 144 15.43 12.27 7.26
C GLU A 144 13.95 11.86 7.44
N LEU A 145 13.37 12.17 8.59
CA LEU A 145 11.96 11.90 8.87
C LEU A 145 11.03 12.68 7.94
N GLN A 146 11.37 13.93 7.64
CA GLN A 146 10.62 14.75 6.70
C GLN A 146 10.66 14.16 5.27
N GLN A 147 11.82 13.66 4.84
CA GLN A 147 11.96 12.97 3.55
C GLN A 147 11.15 11.67 3.53
N SER A 148 11.21 10.86 4.60
CA SER A 148 10.41 9.64 4.72
C SER A 148 8.91 9.93 4.63
N LYS A 149 8.43 10.98 5.28
CA LYS A 149 7.02 11.44 5.19
C LYS A 149 6.62 11.77 3.76
N GLN A 150 7.45 12.47 3.02
CA GLN A 150 7.17 12.82 1.62
C GLN A 150 7.14 11.57 0.73
N GLN A 151 8.05 10.63 0.95
CA GLN A 151 8.07 9.36 0.23
C GLN A 151 6.81 8.52 0.50
N ILE A 152 6.38 8.43 1.77
CA ILE A 152 5.14 7.72 2.15
C ILE A 152 3.92 8.36 1.48
N ALA A 153 3.82 9.70 1.49
CA ALA A 153 2.73 10.42 0.81
C ALA A 153 2.69 10.11 -0.70
N HIS A 154 3.85 10.16 -1.37
CA HIS A 154 3.95 9.84 -2.79
C HIS A 154 3.63 8.37 -3.11
N LEU A 155 4.06 7.43 -2.26
CA LEU A 155 3.72 6.02 -2.41
C LEU A 155 2.22 5.78 -2.24
N ASN A 156 1.58 6.44 -1.28
CA ASN A 156 0.12 6.34 -1.07
C ASN A 156 -0.66 6.90 -2.27
N GLU A 157 -0.22 8.00 -2.88
CA GLU A 157 -0.77 8.52 -4.13
C GLU A 157 -0.68 7.48 -5.25
N LYS A 158 0.51 6.90 -5.46
CA LYS A 158 0.69 5.84 -6.46
C LYS A 158 -0.16 4.60 -6.21
N VAL A 159 -0.34 4.20 -4.96
CA VAL A 159 -1.23 3.08 -4.59
C VAL A 159 -2.68 3.42 -4.94
N SER A 160 -3.11 4.67 -4.71
CA SER A 160 -4.45 5.14 -5.10
C SER A 160 -4.65 5.07 -6.63
N ASP A 161 -3.70 5.60 -7.40
CA ASP A 161 -3.74 5.59 -8.87
C ASP A 161 -3.76 4.15 -9.43
N LEU A 162 -2.95 3.27 -8.85
CA LEU A 162 -2.92 1.86 -9.25
C LEU A 162 -4.26 1.16 -8.95
N ASN A 163 -4.90 1.45 -7.83
CA ASN A 163 -6.21 0.89 -7.50
C ASN A 163 -7.30 1.40 -8.47
N GLU A 164 -7.25 2.66 -8.87
CA GLU A 164 -8.16 3.21 -9.89
C GLU A 164 -7.97 2.52 -11.24
N ASN A 165 -6.73 2.35 -11.70
CA ASN A 165 -6.40 1.62 -12.92
C ASN A 165 -6.87 0.14 -12.87
N ILE A 166 -6.74 -0.53 -11.73
CA ILE A 166 -7.22 -1.91 -11.54
C ILE A 166 -8.75 -1.97 -11.67
N ASN A 167 -9.48 -1.02 -11.09
CA ASN A 167 -10.93 -0.95 -11.20
C ASN A 167 -11.38 -0.68 -12.65
N GLU A 168 -10.70 0.22 -13.37
CA GLU A 168 -10.97 0.49 -14.77
C GLU A 168 -10.71 -0.75 -15.63
N LEU A 169 -9.58 -1.42 -15.46
CA LEU A 169 -9.26 -2.64 -16.18
C LEU A 169 -10.26 -3.77 -15.89
N SER A 170 -10.70 -3.92 -14.64
CA SER A 170 -11.75 -4.89 -14.28
C SER A 170 -13.04 -4.61 -15.01
N THR A 171 -13.47 -3.34 -15.05
CA THR A 171 -14.69 -2.93 -15.76
C THR A 171 -14.58 -3.21 -17.26
N ASN A 172 -13.42 -2.91 -17.84
CA ASN A 172 -13.17 -3.17 -19.27
C ASN A 172 -13.19 -4.66 -19.59
N LEU A 173 -12.65 -5.52 -18.70
CA LEU A 173 -12.71 -6.97 -18.86
C LEU A 173 -14.14 -7.50 -18.81
N ASP A 174 -14.97 -6.97 -17.92
CA ASP A 174 -16.39 -7.35 -17.83
C ASP A 174 -17.15 -6.97 -19.11
N VAL A 175 -16.94 -5.76 -19.62
CA VAL A 175 -17.52 -5.30 -20.90
C VAL A 175 -17.08 -6.19 -22.06
N MET A 176 -15.76 -6.49 -22.16
CA MET A 176 -15.24 -7.37 -23.21
C MET A 176 -15.81 -8.79 -23.10
N SER A 177 -16.00 -9.32 -21.90
CA SER A 177 -16.60 -10.64 -21.67
C SER A 177 -18.02 -10.70 -22.23
N VAL A 178 -18.86 -9.69 -21.91
CA VAL A 178 -20.22 -9.58 -22.43
C VAL A 178 -20.26 -9.45 -23.97
N GLN A 179 -19.36 -8.64 -24.53
CA GLN A 179 -19.25 -8.48 -25.99
C GLN A 179 -18.84 -9.79 -26.66
N ASN A 180 -17.85 -10.52 -26.12
CA ASN A 180 -17.43 -11.82 -26.65
C ASN A 180 -18.58 -12.84 -26.63
N ALA A 181 -19.35 -12.90 -25.54
CA ALA A 181 -20.51 -13.79 -25.44
C ALA A 181 -21.59 -13.43 -26.50
N ALA A 182 -21.85 -12.16 -26.72
CA ALA A 182 -22.79 -11.70 -27.76
C ALA A 182 -22.30 -12.01 -29.17
N GLN A 183 -20.99 -11.84 -29.43
CA GLN A 183 -20.39 -12.18 -30.73
C GLN A 183 -20.46 -13.69 -30.96
N GLN A 184 -20.14 -14.51 -29.94
CA GLN A 184 -20.23 -15.97 -30.04
C GLN A 184 -21.66 -16.42 -30.36
N ALA A 185 -22.67 -15.89 -29.68
CA ALA A 185 -24.07 -16.19 -29.98
C ALA A 185 -24.45 -15.77 -31.42
N THR A 186 -23.90 -14.65 -31.90
CA THR A 186 -24.14 -14.19 -33.28
C THR A 186 -23.53 -15.16 -34.30
N ILE A 187 -22.28 -15.58 -34.05
CA ILE A 187 -21.58 -16.55 -34.92
C ILE A 187 -22.35 -17.90 -34.96
N GLU A 188 -22.79 -18.39 -33.81
CA GLU A 188 -23.56 -19.63 -33.74
C GLU A 188 -24.89 -19.54 -34.49
N ASN A 189 -25.61 -18.41 -34.34
CA ASN A 189 -26.83 -18.17 -35.10
C ASN A 189 -26.58 -18.08 -36.62
N GLN A 190 -25.54 -17.38 -37.03
CA GLN A 190 -25.18 -17.26 -38.45
C GLN A 190 -24.75 -18.64 -39.02
N ASP A 191 -23.94 -19.40 -38.27
CA ASP A 191 -23.55 -20.75 -38.67
C ASP A 191 -24.77 -21.68 -38.84
N ALA A 192 -25.70 -21.62 -37.86
CA ALA A 192 -26.94 -22.36 -37.94
C ALA A 192 -27.78 -21.97 -39.15
N MET A 193 -27.91 -20.65 -39.42
CA MET A 193 -28.69 -20.16 -40.58
C MET A 193 -28.06 -20.61 -41.93
N LEU A 194 -26.74 -20.50 -42.05
CA LEU A 194 -26.00 -20.86 -43.26
C LEU A 194 -26.02 -22.36 -43.55
N ASN A 195 -26.10 -23.19 -42.51
CA ASN A 195 -26.04 -24.65 -42.62
C ASN A 195 -27.42 -25.30 -42.50
N THR A 196 -28.47 -24.55 -42.24
CA THR A 196 -29.85 -25.06 -42.19
C THR A 196 -30.37 -25.40 -43.55
N VAL A 197 -30.86 -26.62 -43.71
CA VAL A 197 -31.55 -27.15 -44.87
C VAL A 197 -32.88 -27.77 -44.49
N TRP A 198 -33.75 -27.93 -45.47
CA TRP A 198 -35.14 -28.32 -45.27
C TRP A 198 -35.43 -29.53 -46.13
N VAL A 199 -35.78 -30.64 -45.46
CA VAL A 199 -36.02 -31.94 -46.12
C VAL A 199 -37.51 -32.35 -46.00
N CYS A 200 -38.10 -32.76 -47.10
CA CYS A 200 -39.42 -33.35 -47.08
C CYS A 200 -39.45 -34.57 -48.02
N ILE A 201 -39.68 -35.71 -47.45
CA ILE A 201 -39.81 -37.02 -48.13
C ILE A 201 -41.21 -37.53 -47.92
N ALA A 202 -42.00 -37.57 -48.97
CA ALA A 202 -43.41 -38.03 -48.84
C ALA A 202 -43.97 -38.52 -50.19
N PRO A 203 -45.07 -39.27 -50.18
CA PRO A 203 -45.81 -39.63 -51.37
C PRO A 203 -46.25 -38.37 -52.17
N GLN A 204 -46.22 -38.44 -53.50
CA GLN A 204 -46.57 -37.33 -54.38
C GLN A 204 -47.90 -36.69 -54.00
N LYS A 205 -48.94 -37.48 -53.64
CA LYS A 205 -50.23 -36.98 -53.20
C LYS A 205 -50.10 -36.08 -51.97
N THR A 206 -49.36 -36.51 -50.98
CA THR A 206 -49.12 -35.77 -49.73
C THR A 206 -48.34 -34.47 -50.02
N LEU A 207 -47.32 -34.48 -50.91
CA LEU A 207 -46.57 -33.29 -51.29
C LEU A 207 -47.45 -32.25 -52.01
N VAL A 208 -48.47 -32.71 -52.77
CA VAL A 208 -49.47 -31.84 -53.38
C VAL A 208 -50.44 -31.28 -52.34
N GLU A 209 -50.91 -32.12 -51.43
CA GLU A 209 -51.80 -31.71 -50.31
C GLU A 209 -51.15 -30.67 -49.39
N LYS A 210 -49.81 -30.80 -49.17
CA LYS A 210 -49.01 -29.85 -48.40
C LYS A 210 -48.66 -28.57 -49.20
N GLY A 211 -49.07 -28.47 -50.44
CA GLY A 211 -48.78 -27.32 -51.32
C GLY A 211 -47.31 -27.23 -51.79
N ILE A 212 -46.48 -28.26 -51.48
CA ILE A 212 -45.05 -28.29 -51.87
C ILE A 212 -44.93 -28.55 -53.35
N LEU A 213 -45.78 -29.41 -53.93
CA LEU A 213 -45.90 -29.65 -55.34
C LEU A 213 -47.19 -29.11 -55.92
N SER A 214 -47.14 -28.53 -57.10
CA SER A 214 -48.33 -28.21 -57.90
C SER A 214 -48.96 -29.47 -58.49
N LYS A 215 -50.28 -29.49 -58.63
CA LYS A 215 -50.97 -30.58 -59.37
C LYS A 215 -50.45 -30.56 -60.81
N GLY A 216 -50.00 -31.72 -61.27
CA GLY A 216 -49.70 -31.91 -62.71
C GLY A 216 -50.97 -31.78 -63.56
N GLY A 217 -50.86 -31.11 -64.70
CA GLY A 217 -51.93 -31.15 -65.72
C GLY A 217 -51.96 -32.46 -66.47
N LEU A 218 -52.96 -32.64 -67.38
CA LEU A 218 -53.11 -33.85 -68.18
C LEU A 218 -51.85 -34.23 -68.99
N PHE A 219 -50.92 -33.28 -69.18
CA PHE A 219 -49.66 -33.48 -69.92
C PHE A 219 -48.42 -32.87 -69.24
N GLN A 220 -48.54 -32.44 -67.99
CA GLN A 220 -47.42 -31.90 -67.23
C GLN A 220 -47.16 -32.66 -65.94
N SER A 221 -45.90 -33.00 -65.68
CA SER A 221 -45.49 -33.56 -64.41
C SER A 221 -45.61 -32.56 -63.28
N SER A 222 -45.89 -33.00 -62.08
CA SER A 222 -45.87 -32.13 -60.90
C SER A 222 -44.49 -31.49 -60.73
N ALA A 223 -44.50 -30.20 -60.43
CA ALA A 223 -43.31 -29.38 -60.21
C ALA A 223 -43.35 -28.71 -58.86
N ILE A 224 -42.25 -28.21 -58.38
CA ILE A 224 -42.20 -27.42 -57.14
C ILE A 224 -43.14 -26.23 -57.22
N SER A 225 -43.92 -26.00 -56.19
CA SER A 225 -44.92 -24.89 -56.15
C SER A 225 -44.26 -23.53 -56.29
N LYS A 226 -44.83 -22.68 -57.16
CA LYS A 226 -44.35 -21.28 -57.32
C LYS A 226 -44.77 -20.31 -56.21
N GLN A 227 -45.68 -20.77 -55.30
CA GLN A 227 -46.21 -19.95 -54.21
C GLN A 227 -45.29 -19.83 -52.99
N GLY A 228 -44.08 -20.42 -53.09
CA GLY A 228 -43.14 -20.54 -52.00
C GLY A 228 -43.33 -21.80 -51.18
N LEU A 229 -42.26 -22.19 -50.46
CA LEU A 229 -42.26 -23.39 -49.65
C LEU A 229 -42.46 -23.03 -48.18
N ASP A 230 -43.57 -23.49 -47.59
CA ASP A 230 -43.79 -23.31 -46.16
C ASP A 230 -42.88 -24.20 -45.35
N LYS A 231 -41.89 -23.58 -44.64
CA LYS A 231 -40.89 -24.27 -43.85
C LYS A 231 -41.48 -25.19 -42.77
N THR A 232 -42.68 -24.94 -42.33
CA THR A 232 -43.35 -25.79 -41.30
C THR A 232 -43.70 -27.17 -41.81
N GLN A 233 -43.68 -27.39 -43.12
CA GLN A 233 -43.95 -28.69 -43.76
C GLN A 233 -42.70 -29.52 -44.00
N PHE A 234 -41.54 -29.00 -43.62
CA PHE A 234 -40.24 -29.65 -43.79
C PHE A 234 -39.61 -29.99 -42.43
N GLU A 235 -38.79 -31.02 -42.46
CA GLU A 235 -37.88 -31.36 -41.41
C GLU A 235 -36.64 -30.49 -41.54
N GLN A 236 -36.24 -29.81 -40.48
CA GLN A 236 -35.01 -29.03 -40.46
C GLN A 236 -33.80 -29.93 -40.25
N GLY A 237 -32.79 -29.77 -41.02
CA GLY A 237 -31.50 -30.48 -40.90
C GLY A 237 -30.29 -29.53 -41.01
N ASN A 238 -29.16 -30.03 -40.66
CA ASN A 238 -27.90 -29.36 -40.91
C ASN A 238 -27.22 -30.01 -42.15
N LYS A 239 -26.88 -29.21 -43.19
CA LYS A 239 -26.24 -29.71 -44.41
C LYS A 239 -24.95 -30.49 -44.17
N ARG A 240 -24.26 -30.21 -43.06
CA ARG A 240 -23.00 -30.87 -42.71
C ARG A 240 -23.22 -32.31 -42.22
N ASP A 241 -24.37 -32.59 -41.62
CA ASP A 241 -24.69 -33.88 -41.00
C ASP A 241 -25.41 -34.82 -41.95
N LEU A 242 -26.04 -34.25 -43.00
CA LEU A 242 -26.84 -35.02 -43.96
C LEU A 242 -25.92 -35.60 -45.04
N GLU A 243 -25.55 -36.88 -44.90
CA GLU A 243 -24.76 -37.64 -45.89
C GLU A 243 -25.56 -38.81 -46.48
N LEU A 244 -26.25 -39.56 -45.61
CA LEU A 244 -27.10 -40.68 -46.02
C LEU A 244 -28.52 -40.42 -45.56
N ILE A 245 -29.47 -40.33 -46.47
CA ILE A 245 -30.88 -40.07 -46.22
C ILE A 245 -31.66 -41.31 -46.66
N PRO A 246 -32.19 -42.10 -45.70
CA PRO A 246 -33.00 -43.29 -46.07
C PRO A 246 -34.36 -42.82 -46.64
N LEU A 247 -34.70 -43.33 -47.81
CA LEU A 247 -35.92 -42.98 -48.49
C LEU A 247 -37.07 -43.96 -48.21
N ASN A 248 -36.75 -45.16 -47.67
CA ASN A 248 -37.68 -46.19 -47.26
C ASN A 248 -38.73 -46.58 -48.33
N THR A 249 -38.29 -46.57 -49.59
CA THR A 249 -39.15 -46.87 -50.74
C THR A 249 -38.32 -47.52 -51.85
N LYS A 250 -38.95 -48.26 -52.76
CA LYS A 250 -38.30 -48.83 -53.95
C LYS A 250 -38.27 -47.86 -55.11
N LYS A 251 -39.02 -46.76 -55.07
CA LYS A 251 -39.02 -45.76 -56.12
C LYS A 251 -39.09 -44.35 -55.53
N ALA A 252 -38.03 -43.62 -55.63
CA ALA A 252 -37.92 -42.25 -55.22
C ALA A 252 -37.54 -41.36 -56.42
N LYS A 253 -38.01 -40.11 -56.40
CA LYS A 253 -37.65 -39.07 -57.38
C LYS A 253 -37.37 -37.77 -56.62
N ILE A 254 -36.20 -37.20 -56.78
CA ILE A 254 -35.84 -35.90 -56.28
C ILE A 254 -36.58 -34.85 -57.16
N MET A 255 -37.30 -33.94 -56.51
CA MET A 255 -38.13 -32.91 -57.13
C MET A 255 -37.49 -31.55 -57.14
N THR A 256 -36.54 -31.27 -56.23
CA THR A 256 -35.66 -30.08 -56.17
C THR A 256 -34.47 -30.21 -57.07
N SER A 257 -33.90 -29.06 -57.49
CA SER A 257 -32.73 -29.06 -58.36
C SER A 257 -31.45 -29.14 -57.52
N HIS A 258 -30.68 -30.19 -57.82
CA HIS A 258 -29.34 -30.38 -57.23
C HIS A 258 -28.35 -30.78 -58.37
N PRO A 259 -27.09 -30.34 -58.32
CA PRO A 259 -26.10 -30.64 -59.36
C PRO A 259 -25.92 -32.14 -59.57
N GLU A 260 -25.86 -32.56 -60.82
CA GLU A 260 -25.55 -33.92 -61.20
C GLU A 260 -24.13 -34.31 -60.69
N GLY A 261 -23.99 -35.51 -60.16
CA GLY A 261 -22.72 -36.01 -59.59
C GLY A 261 -22.46 -35.60 -58.11
N SER A 262 -23.29 -34.65 -57.56
CA SER A 262 -23.19 -34.35 -56.14
C SER A 262 -23.91 -35.35 -55.23
N TYR A 263 -24.69 -36.27 -55.82
CA TYR A 263 -25.45 -37.28 -55.08
C TYR A 263 -25.63 -38.52 -55.92
N GLN A 264 -26.01 -39.63 -55.29
CA GLN A 264 -26.47 -40.87 -55.89
C GLN A 264 -27.61 -41.50 -55.09
N ILE A 265 -28.49 -42.24 -55.78
CA ILE A 265 -29.52 -43.06 -55.12
C ILE A 265 -29.06 -44.49 -55.17
N ASN A 266 -28.82 -45.11 -54.03
CA ASN A 266 -28.39 -46.48 -53.90
C ASN A 266 -29.57 -47.36 -53.49
N GLU A 267 -29.62 -48.58 -54.01
CA GLU A 267 -30.63 -49.59 -53.61
C GLU A 267 -29.97 -50.51 -52.57
N ASN A 268 -30.66 -50.69 -51.46
CA ASN A 268 -30.23 -51.55 -50.37
C ASN A 268 -30.60 -53.01 -50.70
N ALA A 269 -30.13 -53.96 -49.90
CA ALA A 269 -30.38 -55.41 -50.13
C ALA A 269 -31.86 -55.78 -50.04
N ASP A 270 -32.69 -55.02 -49.37
CA ASP A 270 -34.14 -55.16 -49.25
C ASP A 270 -34.93 -54.48 -50.38
N GLY A 271 -34.23 -53.84 -51.30
CA GLY A 271 -34.79 -53.06 -52.42
C GLY A 271 -35.23 -51.66 -52.06
N ALA A 272 -35.03 -51.20 -50.77
CA ALA A 272 -35.27 -49.83 -50.38
C ALA A 272 -34.16 -48.91 -50.89
N GLN A 273 -34.53 -47.71 -51.25
CA GLN A 273 -33.54 -46.67 -51.74
C GLN A 273 -33.05 -45.79 -50.60
N THR A 274 -31.76 -45.38 -50.71
CA THR A 274 -31.08 -44.39 -49.85
C THR A 274 -30.44 -43.34 -50.75
N LEU A 275 -30.71 -42.10 -50.46
CA LEU A 275 -29.99 -40.95 -51.08
C LEU A 275 -28.68 -40.76 -50.35
N GLN A 276 -27.57 -40.87 -51.10
CA GLN A 276 -26.24 -40.57 -50.64
C GLN A 276 -25.78 -39.26 -51.26
N ILE A 277 -25.43 -38.30 -50.40
CA ILE A 277 -24.83 -37.01 -50.82
C ILE A 277 -23.32 -37.22 -50.89
N LEU A 278 -22.75 -37.10 -52.06
CA LEU A 278 -21.30 -37.30 -52.31
C LEU A 278 -20.51 -36.02 -52.08
N ASP A 279 -21.06 -34.87 -52.47
CA ASP A 279 -20.51 -33.54 -52.22
C ASP A 279 -21.61 -32.64 -51.62
N LYS A 280 -21.50 -32.41 -50.32
CA LYS A 280 -22.49 -31.63 -49.56
C LYS A 280 -22.58 -30.17 -50.02
N GLU A 281 -21.43 -29.53 -50.33
CA GLU A 281 -21.40 -28.16 -50.78
C GLU A 281 -22.04 -28.00 -52.17
N ALA A 282 -21.66 -28.82 -53.10
CA ALA A 282 -22.23 -28.85 -54.44
C ALA A 282 -23.74 -29.17 -54.38
N PHE A 283 -24.13 -30.19 -53.61
CA PHE A 283 -25.53 -30.64 -53.50
C PHE A 283 -26.47 -29.52 -53.02
N TRP A 284 -26.07 -28.78 -51.99
CA TRP A 284 -26.85 -27.69 -51.40
C TRP A 284 -26.64 -26.33 -52.05
N SER A 285 -25.81 -26.24 -53.10
CA SER A 285 -25.46 -24.96 -53.73
C SER A 285 -26.63 -24.31 -54.48
N MET A 286 -27.53 -25.10 -55.08
CA MET A 286 -28.66 -24.60 -55.86
C MET A 286 -29.94 -24.45 -55.02
N SER A 287 -30.13 -25.21 -53.95
CA SER A 287 -31.30 -25.22 -53.12
C SER A 287 -31.02 -25.70 -51.71
N ASN A 288 -31.49 -24.97 -50.69
CA ASN A 288 -31.49 -25.42 -49.30
C ASN A 288 -32.71 -26.30 -49.01
N TYR A 289 -33.52 -26.66 -49.98
CA TYR A 289 -34.66 -27.54 -49.87
C TYR A 289 -34.42 -28.84 -50.63
N LEU A 290 -34.67 -29.93 -49.96
CA LEU A 290 -34.72 -31.24 -50.60
C LEU A 290 -36.14 -31.80 -50.51
N VAL A 291 -36.76 -31.95 -51.68
CA VAL A 291 -38.08 -32.58 -51.79
C VAL A 291 -37.93 -33.91 -52.56
N VAL A 292 -38.32 -35.00 -51.90
CA VAL A 292 -38.25 -36.32 -52.52
C VAL A 292 -39.69 -36.91 -52.56
N SER A 293 -40.14 -37.19 -53.75
CA SER A 293 -41.39 -37.91 -53.96
C SER A 293 -41.13 -39.43 -53.95
N ILE A 294 -41.81 -40.13 -53.09
CA ILE A 294 -41.75 -41.58 -52.93
C ILE A 294 -43.04 -42.26 -53.44
N LYS A 295 -42.93 -43.52 -53.83
CA LYS A 295 -44.05 -44.34 -54.27
C LYS A 295 -44.20 -45.59 -53.42
#